data_645f975fd037165e8b2334e6ea6c545f
#
_entry.id   645f975fd037165e8b2334e6ea6c545f
#
_cell.length_a   1.000
_cell.length_b   1.000
_cell.length_c   1.000
_cell.angle_alpha   90.00
_cell.angle_beta   90.00
_cell.angle_gamma   90.00
#
_symmetry.space_group_name_H-M   'P 1'
#
loop_
_entity.id
_entity.type
_entity.pdbx_description
1 polymer ?
#
loop_
_entity_poly.entity_id
_entity_poly.type
_entity_poly.pdbx_seq_one_letter_code
_entity_poly.pdbx_strand_id
1 'polypeptide(L)'
;PRKTRNRKDPGEVVLFASCLNEVFASATATRKDKHQGAPFAFVQLCDRAGVTVQLPEGIEGLCCGTVWRSKGLTDGLGAMAVRTATVLLRATRDGEVPVVTDASSCTHGLHELVHDLEAAGRQDLAERFARVQVVDSVAYAAEHLVPHLRVARKLGSVVLHPTCSDRHAGDLPNLLTCARALAENVVVPNAAGCCGFAGDRGMLHPELTASASRPEATEVNRATYDAYLSSNRTCELGMA
;
A
#
# COMPACT_ATOMS: atom_id res chain seq x y z
N PRO A 1 27.94 12.15 -18.57
CA PRO A 1 28.10 13.05 -17.44
C PRO A 1 26.89 12.79 -16.51
N ARG A 2 27.18 12.18 -15.33
CA ARG A 2 26.16 12.07 -14.26
C ARG A 2 25.78 13.50 -13.87
N LYS A 3 24.52 13.87 -14.09
CA LYS A 3 23.95 15.08 -13.49
C LYS A 3 24.12 14.95 -11.98
N THR A 4 24.85 15.87 -11.37
CA THR A 4 24.93 16.00 -9.91
C THR A 4 23.53 16.18 -9.38
N ARG A 5 23.02 15.17 -8.68
CA ARG A 5 21.70 15.14 -8.06
C ARG A 5 21.64 16.27 -7.04
N ASN A 6 20.86 17.30 -7.33
CA ASN A 6 20.60 18.38 -6.38
C ASN A 6 19.79 17.76 -5.23
N ARG A 7 20.14 18.05 -3.98
CA ARG A 7 19.54 17.50 -2.74
C ARG A 7 18.01 17.72 -2.60
N LYS A 8 17.34 18.26 -3.64
CA LYS A 8 15.90 18.52 -3.74
C LYS A 8 15.16 17.57 -4.70
N ASP A 9 15.87 16.66 -5.39
CA ASP A 9 15.21 15.68 -6.26
C ASP A 9 14.62 14.55 -5.40
N PRO A 10 13.30 14.29 -5.47
CA PRO A 10 12.65 13.25 -4.69
C PRO A 10 13.10 11.82 -4.99
N GLY A 11 13.92 11.63 -6.00
CA GLY A 11 14.70 10.41 -6.16
C GLY A 11 14.14 9.37 -7.12
N GLU A 12 14.48 8.12 -6.85
CA GLU A 12 14.08 6.93 -7.58
C GLU A 12 13.48 5.94 -6.59
N VAL A 13 12.45 5.20 -6.99
CA VAL A 13 11.83 4.15 -6.17
C VAL A 13 11.56 2.90 -7.00
N VAL A 14 11.58 1.74 -6.34
CA VAL A 14 11.11 0.47 -6.88
C VAL A 14 9.67 0.26 -6.41
N LEU A 15 8.70 0.20 -7.32
CA LEU A 15 7.30 -0.06 -6.96
C LEU A 15 7.06 -1.56 -6.90
N PHE A 16 6.68 -2.05 -5.72
CA PHE A 16 6.14 -3.39 -5.52
C PHE A 16 4.61 -3.30 -5.61
N ALA A 17 4.09 -3.46 -6.83
CA ALA A 17 2.65 -3.49 -7.08
C ALA A 17 2.01 -4.71 -6.43
N SER A 18 0.97 -4.49 -5.63
CA SER A 18 0.27 -5.58 -4.93
C SER A 18 -0.63 -6.36 -5.88
N CYS A 19 -0.67 -7.68 -5.69
CA CYS A 19 -1.60 -8.55 -6.44
C CYS A 19 -3.07 -8.15 -6.20
N LEU A 20 -3.40 -7.58 -5.05
CA LEU A 20 -4.76 -7.13 -4.72
C LEU A 20 -5.23 -6.02 -5.66
N ASN A 21 -4.38 -5.05 -5.95
CA ASN A 21 -4.71 -3.94 -6.84
C ASN A 21 -4.76 -4.36 -8.31
N GLU A 22 -4.08 -5.46 -8.68
CA GLU A 22 -4.15 -6.06 -10.02
C GLU A 22 -5.42 -6.92 -10.19
N VAL A 23 -5.77 -7.72 -9.18
CA VAL A 23 -6.91 -8.65 -9.23
C VAL A 23 -8.23 -7.92 -9.03
N PHE A 24 -8.29 -6.95 -8.11
CA PHE A 24 -9.51 -6.23 -7.79
C PHE A 24 -9.48 -4.82 -8.40
N ALA A 25 -10.22 -4.65 -9.50
CA ALA A 25 -10.45 -3.33 -10.07
C ALA A 25 -11.06 -2.36 -9.04
N SER A 26 -10.89 -1.05 -9.24
CA SER A 26 -11.54 -0.04 -8.39
C SER A 26 -13.06 -0.25 -8.36
N ALA A 27 -13.71 -0.08 -7.19
CA ALA A 27 -15.16 -0.20 -7.05
C ALA A 27 -15.93 0.75 -7.98
N THR A 28 -15.30 1.89 -8.31
CA THR A 28 -15.85 2.91 -9.22
C THR A 28 -15.35 2.78 -10.66
N ALA A 29 -14.44 1.80 -10.94
CA ALA A 29 -13.89 1.64 -12.28
C ALA A 29 -14.96 1.11 -13.25
N THR A 30 -15.21 1.88 -14.28
CA THR A 30 -15.95 1.39 -15.46
C THR A 30 -15.01 0.56 -16.34
N ARG A 31 -15.59 -0.25 -17.25
CA ARG A 31 -14.82 -1.08 -18.20
C ARG A 31 -13.81 -0.29 -19.05
N LYS A 32 -13.94 1.05 -19.10
CA LYS A 32 -13.04 1.97 -19.82
C LYS A 32 -11.84 2.43 -19.01
N ASP A 33 -11.89 2.25 -17.67
CA ASP A 33 -10.91 2.82 -16.73
C ASP A 33 -9.85 1.79 -16.27
N LYS A 34 -9.44 0.87 -17.15
CA LYS A 34 -8.47 -0.21 -16.86
C LYS A 34 -7.12 0.25 -16.28
N HIS A 35 -6.86 1.57 -16.27
CA HIS A 35 -5.62 2.18 -15.80
C HIS A 35 -5.81 3.11 -14.59
N GLN A 36 -6.94 2.98 -13.86
CA GLN A 36 -7.25 3.85 -12.71
C GLN A 36 -7.18 3.08 -11.38
N GLY A 37 -6.08 2.39 -11.13
CA GLY A 37 -5.79 1.77 -9.84
C GLY A 37 -4.80 2.58 -9.02
N ALA A 38 -4.63 2.22 -7.74
CA ALA A 38 -3.67 2.84 -6.84
C ALA A 38 -2.22 2.82 -7.40
N PRO A 39 -1.73 1.71 -8.01
CA PRO A 39 -0.38 1.69 -8.59
C PRO A 39 -0.22 2.74 -9.70
N PHE A 40 -1.20 2.85 -10.58
CA PHE A 40 -1.17 3.82 -11.69
C PHE A 40 -1.21 5.26 -11.17
N ALA A 41 -2.09 5.54 -10.20
CA ALA A 41 -2.17 6.85 -9.57
C ALA A 41 -0.85 7.23 -8.88
N PHE A 42 -0.22 6.28 -8.19
CA PHE A 42 1.07 6.48 -7.55
C PHE A 42 2.16 6.83 -8.57
N VAL A 43 2.26 6.07 -9.68
CA VAL A 43 3.22 6.37 -10.76
C VAL A 43 3.00 7.76 -11.34
N GLN A 44 1.74 8.17 -11.57
CA GLN A 44 1.44 9.52 -12.05
C GLN A 44 1.82 10.62 -11.05
N LEU A 45 1.61 10.40 -9.75
CA LEU A 45 2.00 11.37 -8.72
C LEU A 45 3.52 11.48 -8.65
N CYS A 46 4.25 10.36 -8.74
CA CYS A 46 5.70 10.32 -8.81
C CYS A 46 6.23 11.11 -10.02
N ASP A 47 5.67 10.86 -11.21
CA ASP A 47 6.05 11.58 -12.44
C ASP A 47 5.88 13.10 -12.27
N ARG A 48 4.74 13.54 -11.74
CA ARG A 48 4.47 14.96 -11.46
C ARG A 48 5.42 15.57 -10.42
N ALA A 49 5.89 14.77 -9.47
CA ALA A 49 6.83 15.17 -8.44
C ALA A 49 8.31 15.02 -8.87
N GLY A 50 8.56 14.51 -10.10
CA GLY A 50 9.91 14.29 -10.63
C GLY A 50 10.57 13.00 -10.11
N VAL A 51 9.83 12.09 -9.47
CA VAL A 51 10.33 10.80 -8.98
C VAL A 51 10.31 9.77 -10.10
N THR A 52 11.41 9.07 -10.29
CA THR A 52 11.48 7.93 -11.22
C THR A 52 10.96 6.67 -10.54
N VAL A 53 10.00 6.00 -11.16
CA VAL A 53 9.45 4.72 -10.68
C VAL A 53 9.97 3.59 -11.56
N GLN A 54 10.57 2.57 -10.93
CA GLN A 54 10.99 1.34 -11.57
C GLN A 54 10.05 0.20 -11.15
N LEU A 55 9.54 -0.56 -12.12
CA LEU A 55 8.85 -1.83 -11.86
C LEU A 55 9.87 -2.97 -11.99
N PRO A 56 9.98 -3.86 -10.99
CA PRO A 56 10.84 -5.03 -11.09
C PRO A 56 10.38 -5.95 -12.24
N GLU A 57 11.32 -6.48 -12.99
CA GLU A 57 11.04 -7.50 -14.00
C GLU A 57 10.48 -8.76 -13.33
N GLY A 58 9.35 -9.26 -13.80
CA GLY A 58 8.66 -10.43 -13.23
C GLY A 58 7.88 -10.15 -11.96
N ILE A 59 7.51 -8.88 -11.70
CA ILE A 59 6.70 -8.47 -10.53
C ILE A 59 5.39 -9.26 -10.42
N GLU A 60 4.77 -9.62 -11.54
CA GLU A 60 3.53 -10.41 -11.61
C GLU A 60 3.65 -11.81 -11.00
N GLY A 61 4.86 -12.29 -10.82
CA GLY A 61 5.14 -13.58 -10.19
C GLY A 61 5.61 -13.49 -8.74
N LEU A 62 5.55 -12.29 -8.13
CA LEU A 62 5.99 -12.05 -6.76
C LEU A 62 4.81 -11.94 -5.80
N CYS A 63 5.09 -12.18 -4.51
CA CYS A 63 4.13 -12.02 -3.43
C CYS A 63 4.85 -11.53 -2.17
N CYS A 64 4.22 -10.64 -1.43
CA CYS A 64 4.72 -10.15 -0.14
C CYS A 64 4.70 -11.22 0.99
N GLY A 65 4.18 -12.41 0.73
CA GLY A 65 4.13 -13.50 1.71
C GLY A 65 2.86 -13.53 2.57
N THR A 66 2.12 -12.44 2.68
CA THR A 66 0.97 -12.33 3.60
C THR A 66 -0.07 -13.43 3.41
N VAL A 67 -0.42 -13.77 2.17
CA VAL A 67 -1.42 -14.84 1.87
C VAL A 67 -0.90 -16.21 2.30
N TRP A 68 0.35 -16.52 2.00
CA TRP A 68 1.00 -17.78 2.37
C TRP A 68 1.04 -17.96 3.90
N ARG A 69 1.47 -16.90 4.61
CA ARG A 69 1.56 -16.87 6.07
C ARG A 69 0.18 -17.04 6.72
N SER A 70 -0.84 -16.34 6.21
CA SER A 70 -2.20 -16.40 6.74
C SER A 70 -2.86 -17.78 6.59
N LYS A 71 -2.40 -18.59 5.63
CA LYS A 71 -2.89 -19.96 5.39
C LYS A 71 -1.99 -21.05 6.00
N GLY A 72 -0.87 -20.67 6.62
CA GLY A 72 0.09 -21.64 7.19
C GLY A 72 0.87 -22.45 6.15
N LEU A 73 0.98 -21.94 4.92
CA LEU A 73 1.67 -22.64 3.81
C LEU A 73 3.17 -22.33 3.83
N THR A 74 3.88 -22.86 4.80
CA THR A 74 5.27 -22.52 5.14
C THR A 74 6.26 -22.79 4.01
N ASP A 75 6.15 -23.94 3.32
CA ASP A 75 7.06 -24.31 2.23
C ASP A 75 6.92 -23.33 1.04
N GLY A 76 5.67 -23.01 0.69
CA GLY A 76 5.36 -22.02 -0.35
C GLY A 76 5.81 -20.62 0.04
N LEU A 77 5.67 -20.26 1.32
CA LEU A 77 6.14 -18.99 1.87
C LEU A 77 7.65 -18.84 1.70
N GLY A 78 8.43 -19.85 2.12
CA GLY A 78 9.90 -19.83 2.01
C GLY A 78 10.38 -19.72 0.57
N ALA A 79 9.80 -20.50 -0.35
CA ALA A 79 10.13 -20.42 -1.77
C ALA A 79 9.81 -19.05 -2.37
N MET A 80 8.65 -18.48 -2.02
CA MET A 80 8.24 -17.14 -2.47
C MET A 80 9.12 -16.04 -1.87
N ALA A 81 9.50 -16.17 -0.60
CA ALA A 81 10.40 -15.23 0.07
C ALA A 81 11.74 -15.13 -0.66
N VAL A 82 12.35 -16.27 -0.98
CA VAL A 82 13.61 -16.33 -1.75
C VAL A 82 13.46 -15.66 -3.11
N ARG A 83 12.39 -15.95 -3.83
CA ARG A 83 12.13 -15.38 -5.15
C ARG A 83 11.94 -13.86 -5.06
N THR A 84 11.11 -13.40 -4.15
CA THR A 84 10.79 -11.97 -3.96
C THR A 84 12.03 -11.20 -3.53
N ALA A 85 12.79 -11.68 -2.54
CA ALA A 85 14.03 -11.04 -2.10
C ALA A 85 15.06 -10.95 -3.22
N THR A 86 15.25 -12.01 -4.01
CA THR A 86 16.22 -12.03 -5.11
C THR A 86 15.91 -10.97 -6.16
N VAL A 87 14.64 -10.84 -6.54
CA VAL A 87 14.22 -9.83 -7.52
C VAL A 87 14.34 -8.43 -6.96
N LEU A 88 13.87 -8.20 -5.73
CA LEU A 88 13.91 -6.87 -5.10
C LEU A 88 15.34 -6.41 -4.81
N LEU A 89 16.22 -7.28 -4.34
CA LEU A 89 17.64 -6.94 -4.13
C LEU A 89 18.29 -6.47 -5.44
N ARG A 90 18.01 -7.15 -6.56
CA ARG A 90 18.52 -6.71 -7.87
C ARG A 90 17.93 -5.36 -8.28
N ALA A 91 16.61 -5.20 -8.16
CA ALA A 91 15.93 -3.97 -8.56
C ALA A 91 16.34 -2.76 -7.70
N THR A 92 16.56 -2.96 -6.40
CA THR A 92 16.96 -1.92 -5.45
C THR A 92 18.48 -1.67 -5.44
N ARG A 93 19.26 -2.39 -6.21
CA ARG A 93 20.72 -2.34 -6.14
C ARG A 93 21.23 -2.60 -4.72
N ASP A 94 20.76 -3.72 -4.14
CA ASP A 94 21.06 -4.12 -2.75
C ASP A 94 20.64 -3.06 -1.68
N GLY A 95 19.53 -2.37 -1.89
CA GLY A 95 18.95 -1.42 -0.94
C GLY A 95 19.37 0.05 -1.16
N GLU A 96 20.07 0.39 -2.25
CA GLU A 96 20.35 1.79 -2.60
C GLU A 96 19.07 2.56 -2.99
N VAL A 97 18.05 1.87 -3.50
CA VAL A 97 16.75 2.42 -3.89
C VAL A 97 15.66 1.82 -3.01
N PRO A 98 14.79 2.62 -2.41
CA PRO A 98 13.72 2.09 -1.57
C PRO A 98 12.67 1.34 -2.39
N VAL A 99 12.05 0.33 -1.76
CA VAL A 99 10.84 -0.33 -2.26
C VAL A 99 9.64 0.42 -1.72
N VAL A 100 8.74 0.82 -2.60
CA VAL A 100 7.42 1.37 -2.22
C VAL A 100 6.35 0.35 -2.58
N THR A 101 5.44 0.09 -1.63
CA THR A 101 4.31 -0.82 -1.84
C THR A 101 3.02 -0.02 -1.93
N ASP A 102 2.08 -0.45 -2.73
CA ASP A 102 0.78 0.21 -2.94
C ASP A 102 -0.36 -0.37 -2.08
N ALA A 103 -0.01 -1.17 -1.07
CA ALA A 103 -0.95 -1.74 -0.11
C ALA A 103 -0.28 -1.96 1.24
N SER A 104 -0.85 -1.41 2.30
CA SER A 104 -0.30 -1.49 3.67
C SER A 104 -0.09 -2.93 4.18
N SER A 105 -0.94 -3.87 3.75
CA SER A 105 -0.75 -5.30 4.03
C SER A 105 0.49 -5.89 3.36
N CYS A 106 0.89 -5.39 2.18
CA CYS A 106 2.12 -5.81 1.51
C CYS A 106 3.34 -5.15 2.13
N THR A 107 3.24 -3.90 2.60
CA THR A 107 4.29 -3.25 3.39
C THR A 107 4.65 -4.11 4.60
N HIS A 108 3.65 -4.50 5.38
CA HIS A 108 3.84 -5.40 6.52
C HIS A 108 4.45 -6.75 6.08
N GLY A 109 3.91 -7.35 5.00
CA GLY A 109 4.41 -8.64 4.49
C GLY A 109 5.88 -8.60 4.07
N LEU A 110 6.34 -7.50 3.46
CA LEU A 110 7.75 -7.33 3.08
C LEU A 110 8.66 -7.01 4.28
N HIS A 111 8.15 -6.38 5.35
CA HIS A 111 8.91 -6.25 6.60
C HIS A 111 9.17 -7.60 7.25
N GLU A 112 8.23 -8.54 7.14
CA GLU A 112 8.39 -9.92 7.65
C GLU A 112 9.30 -10.79 6.76
N LEU A 113 9.68 -10.32 5.57
CA LEU A 113 10.43 -11.12 4.59
C LEU A 113 11.79 -11.58 5.11
N VAL A 114 12.45 -10.79 5.95
CA VAL A 114 13.71 -11.18 6.60
C VAL A 114 13.51 -12.43 7.43
N HIS A 115 12.49 -12.44 8.27
CA HIS A 115 12.15 -13.61 9.10
C HIS A 115 11.77 -14.85 8.26
N ASP A 116 11.02 -14.66 7.17
CA ASP A 116 10.66 -15.77 6.27
C ASP A 116 11.89 -16.36 5.58
N LEU A 117 12.88 -15.53 5.23
CA LEU A 117 14.15 -15.97 4.64
C LEU A 117 15.00 -16.75 5.65
N GLU A 118 15.07 -16.29 6.90
CA GLU A 118 15.76 -16.98 7.98
C GLU A 118 15.12 -18.34 8.23
N ALA A 119 13.78 -18.41 8.32
CA ALA A 119 13.03 -19.65 8.47
C ALA A 119 13.24 -20.63 7.28
N ALA A 120 13.47 -20.09 6.07
CA ALA A 120 13.80 -20.86 4.88
C ALA A 120 15.30 -21.24 4.78
N GLY A 121 16.12 -20.94 5.79
CA GLY A 121 17.56 -21.22 5.82
C GLY A 121 18.40 -20.35 4.87
N ARG A 122 17.88 -19.17 4.48
CA ARG A 122 18.53 -18.24 3.54
C ARG A 122 19.05 -17.00 4.25
N GLN A 123 19.95 -17.22 5.23
CA GLN A 123 20.59 -16.18 6.00
C GLN A 123 21.32 -15.15 5.11
N ASP A 124 21.93 -15.61 4.02
CA ASP A 124 22.60 -14.77 3.02
C ASP A 124 21.68 -13.68 2.42
N LEU A 125 20.46 -14.07 2.07
CA LEU A 125 19.46 -13.14 1.55
C LEU A 125 18.82 -12.30 2.65
N ALA A 126 18.59 -12.85 3.83
CA ALA A 126 18.02 -12.16 4.97
C ALA A 126 18.88 -10.94 5.37
N GLU A 127 20.19 -11.14 5.53
CA GLU A 127 21.14 -10.07 5.86
C GLU A 127 21.22 -8.97 4.80
N ARG A 128 21.11 -9.34 3.53
CA ARG A 128 21.10 -8.37 2.43
C ARG A 128 19.77 -7.61 2.38
N PHE A 129 18.64 -8.33 2.51
CA PHE A 129 17.31 -7.73 2.44
C PHE A 129 17.01 -6.82 3.64
N ALA A 130 17.59 -7.09 4.81
CA ALA A 130 17.48 -6.24 5.99
C ALA A 130 17.96 -4.79 5.76
N ARG A 131 18.73 -4.53 4.69
CA ARG A 131 19.19 -3.20 4.29
C ARG A 131 18.24 -2.49 3.33
N VAL A 132 17.26 -3.21 2.79
CA VAL A 132 16.28 -2.66 1.85
C VAL A 132 15.24 -1.86 2.64
N GLN A 133 15.13 -0.59 2.35
CA GLN A 133 14.06 0.24 2.89
C GLN A 133 12.75 -0.11 2.20
N VAL A 134 11.76 -0.57 2.96
CA VAL A 134 10.39 -0.81 2.50
C VAL A 134 9.48 0.26 3.08
N VAL A 135 8.73 0.95 2.23
CA VAL A 135 7.87 2.07 2.61
C VAL A 135 6.48 1.89 2.01
N ASP A 136 5.45 2.25 2.76
CA ASP A 136 4.10 2.33 2.23
C ASP A 136 3.95 3.51 1.26
N SER A 137 3.15 3.35 0.20
CA SER A 137 2.92 4.41 -0.79
C SER A 137 2.30 5.67 -0.19
N VAL A 138 1.49 5.53 0.86
CA VAL A 138 0.90 6.67 1.57
C VAL A 138 1.95 7.41 2.37
N ALA A 139 2.81 6.70 3.10
CA ALA A 139 3.92 7.29 3.83
C ALA A 139 4.88 7.99 2.86
N TYR A 140 5.27 7.31 1.77
CA TYR A 140 6.10 7.90 0.75
C TYR A 140 5.47 9.14 0.11
N ALA A 141 4.16 9.09 -0.19
CA ALA A 141 3.45 10.24 -0.75
C ALA A 141 3.42 11.43 0.22
N ALA A 142 3.13 11.18 1.50
CA ALA A 142 3.09 12.25 2.50
C ALA A 142 4.44 12.97 2.65
N GLU A 143 5.53 12.20 2.69
CA GLU A 143 6.86 12.73 2.96
C GLU A 143 7.57 13.28 1.72
N HIS A 144 7.39 12.64 0.57
CA HIS A 144 8.20 12.91 -0.62
C HIS A 144 7.41 13.46 -1.82
N LEU A 145 6.10 13.24 -1.91
CA LEU A 145 5.32 13.71 -3.05
C LEU A 145 4.49 14.96 -2.73
N VAL A 146 3.72 14.94 -1.64
CA VAL A 146 2.85 16.05 -1.25
C VAL A 146 3.58 17.40 -1.17
N PRO A 147 4.81 17.50 -0.63
CA PRO A 147 5.55 18.76 -0.59
C PRO A 147 5.89 19.33 -1.97
N HIS A 148 5.90 18.52 -3.02
CA HIS A 148 6.24 18.90 -4.40
C HIS A 148 5.02 19.02 -5.30
N LEU A 149 3.83 18.67 -4.81
CA LEU A 149 2.58 18.68 -5.57
C LEU A 149 1.69 19.86 -5.16
N ARG A 150 0.95 20.36 -6.13
CA ARG A 150 -0.04 21.41 -5.89
C ARG A 150 -1.42 20.91 -6.25
N VAL A 151 -2.29 20.84 -5.26
CA VAL A 151 -3.71 20.54 -5.46
C VAL A 151 -4.44 21.79 -5.94
N ALA A 152 -4.94 21.77 -7.17
CA ALA A 152 -5.58 22.93 -7.78
C ALA A 152 -6.95 23.25 -7.14
N ARG A 153 -7.68 22.22 -6.73
CA ARG A 153 -8.97 22.33 -6.04
C ARG A 153 -9.11 21.21 -5.02
N LYS A 154 -9.30 21.56 -3.77
CA LYS A 154 -9.61 20.62 -2.70
C LYS A 154 -11.07 20.17 -2.74
N LEU A 155 -11.33 18.99 -2.24
CA LEU A 155 -12.65 18.53 -1.86
C LEU A 155 -13.11 19.27 -0.59
N GLY A 156 -14.42 19.42 -0.40
CA GLY A 156 -14.95 20.06 0.81
C GLY A 156 -14.79 19.18 2.04
N SER A 157 -15.19 17.89 1.93
CA SER A 157 -15.10 16.95 3.03
C SER A 157 -14.82 15.52 2.56
N VAL A 158 -14.00 14.82 3.32
CA VAL A 158 -13.73 13.38 3.11
C VAL A 158 -13.81 12.63 4.43
N VAL A 159 -14.21 11.37 4.36
CA VAL A 159 -14.11 10.45 5.48
C VAL A 159 -12.96 9.48 5.23
N LEU A 160 -12.13 9.25 6.24
CA LEU A 160 -10.94 8.42 6.15
C LEU A 160 -11.10 7.20 7.07
N HIS A 161 -11.08 6.01 6.47
CA HIS A 161 -10.96 4.75 7.18
C HIS A 161 -9.49 4.35 7.32
N PRO A 162 -8.86 4.50 8.50
CA PRO A 162 -7.52 3.98 8.73
C PRO A 162 -7.58 2.47 8.90
N THR A 163 -6.84 1.74 8.07
CA THR A 163 -6.82 0.28 8.12
C THR A 163 -6.13 -0.24 9.39
N CYS A 164 -6.34 -1.52 9.73
CA CYS A 164 -5.62 -2.14 10.84
C CYS A 164 -4.10 -2.16 10.60
N SER A 165 -3.65 -2.33 9.35
CA SER A 165 -2.23 -2.29 8.98
C SER A 165 -1.63 -0.90 9.19
N ASP A 166 -2.33 0.18 8.80
CA ASP A 166 -1.86 1.56 9.03
C ASP A 166 -1.73 1.88 10.51
N ARG A 167 -2.72 1.44 11.31
CA ARG A 167 -2.68 1.63 12.77
C ARG A 167 -1.52 0.88 13.41
N HIS A 168 -1.28 -0.35 12.96
CA HIS A 168 -0.17 -1.18 13.45
C HIS A 168 1.19 -0.60 13.05
N ALA A 169 1.32 -0.09 11.83
CA ALA A 169 2.53 0.56 11.33
C ALA A 169 2.75 1.98 11.90
N GLY A 170 1.74 2.59 12.52
CA GLY A 170 1.82 3.99 12.97
C GLY A 170 1.64 5.02 11.85
N ASP A 171 1.10 4.62 10.69
CA ASP A 171 1.00 5.45 9.49
C ASP A 171 -0.19 6.41 9.44
N LEU A 172 -1.02 6.45 10.48
CA LEU A 172 -2.16 7.37 10.55
C LEU A 172 -1.79 8.85 10.33
N PRO A 173 -0.66 9.39 10.86
CA PRO A 173 -0.24 10.75 10.57
C PRO A 173 0.01 11.01 9.07
N ASN A 174 0.59 10.04 8.35
CA ASN A 174 0.84 10.11 6.91
C ASN A 174 -0.46 10.07 6.11
N LEU A 175 -1.39 9.20 6.47
CA LEU A 175 -2.74 9.17 5.91
C LEU A 175 -3.44 10.53 6.07
N LEU A 176 -3.40 11.10 7.27
CA LEU A 176 -3.99 12.41 7.54
C LEU A 176 -3.31 13.53 6.74
N THR A 177 -1.99 13.46 6.56
CA THR A 177 -1.25 14.43 5.73
C THR A 177 -1.72 14.38 4.28
N CYS A 178 -1.83 13.19 3.70
CA CYS A 178 -2.36 13.02 2.35
C CYS A 178 -3.82 13.49 2.22
N ALA A 179 -4.68 13.09 3.16
CA ALA A 179 -6.10 13.47 3.14
C ALA A 179 -6.29 14.98 3.26
N ARG A 180 -5.55 15.67 4.16
CA ARG A 180 -5.59 17.12 4.34
C ARG A 180 -5.02 17.90 3.15
N ALA A 181 -4.12 17.30 2.38
CA ALA A 181 -3.68 17.88 1.12
C ALA A 181 -4.83 17.90 0.09
N LEU A 182 -5.73 16.92 0.12
CA LEU A 182 -6.81 16.74 -0.84
C LEU A 182 -8.14 17.39 -0.44
N ALA A 183 -8.41 17.57 0.86
CA ALA A 183 -9.68 18.04 1.37
C ALA A 183 -9.52 19.15 2.41
N GLU A 184 -10.56 19.97 2.55
CA GLU A 184 -10.62 21.01 3.59
C GLU A 184 -10.97 20.41 4.95
N ASN A 185 -11.93 19.47 4.96
CA ASN A 185 -12.35 18.74 6.14
C ASN A 185 -12.04 17.25 5.99
N VAL A 186 -11.36 16.66 6.98
CA VAL A 186 -11.06 15.24 7.06
C VAL A 186 -11.68 14.68 8.33
N VAL A 187 -12.59 13.75 8.18
CA VAL A 187 -13.26 13.05 9.29
C VAL A 187 -12.69 11.64 9.40
N VAL A 188 -12.21 11.29 10.58
CA VAL A 188 -11.90 9.91 10.95
C VAL A 188 -13.00 9.44 11.89
N PRO A 189 -13.82 8.44 11.52
CA PRO A 189 -14.90 7.98 12.37
C PRO A 189 -14.40 7.47 13.72
N ASN A 190 -15.09 7.81 14.80
CA ASN A 190 -14.74 7.29 16.14
C ASN A 190 -14.91 5.77 16.21
N ALA A 191 -15.89 5.26 15.46
CA ALA A 191 -16.18 3.83 15.36
C ALA A 191 -15.30 3.11 14.31
N ALA A 192 -14.32 3.80 13.70
CA ALA A 192 -13.42 3.16 12.73
C ALA A 192 -12.67 1.99 13.37
N GLY A 193 -12.85 0.81 12.79
CA GLY A 193 -12.32 -0.45 13.29
C GLY A 193 -11.71 -1.31 12.19
N CYS A 194 -11.76 -2.62 12.37
CA CYS A 194 -11.39 -3.55 11.31
C CYS A 194 -12.55 -3.70 10.33
N CYS A 195 -12.28 -3.64 9.02
CA CYS A 195 -13.31 -3.88 7.99
C CYS A 195 -13.80 -5.34 7.93
N GLY A 196 -13.15 -6.27 8.65
CA GLY A 196 -13.52 -7.68 8.68
C GLY A 196 -13.20 -8.48 7.42
N PHE A 197 -12.60 -7.87 6.39
CA PHE A 197 -12.34 -8.54 5.12
C PHE A 197 -11.26 -9.63 5.25
N ALA A 198 -10.21 -9.39 6.05
CA ALA A 198 -9.21 -10.38 6.45
C ALA A 198 -8.68 -11.25 5.28
N GLY A 199 -8.12 -10.63 4.26
CA GLY A 199 -7.62 -11.30 3.06
C GLY A 199 -8.77 -11.75 2.14
N ASP A 200 -9.04 -13.05 2.08
CA ASP A 200 -10.11 -13.65 1.27
C ASP A 200 -11.39 -13.97 2.07
N ARG A 201 -11.34 -13.85 3.40
CA ARG A 201 -12.48 -14.24 4.26
C ARG A 201 -13.72 -13.41 4.00
N GLY A 202 -13.58 -12.12 3.73
CA GLY A 202 -14.71 -11.24 3.43
C GLY A 202 -15.45 -11.62 2.14
N MET A 203 -14.79 -12.29 1.21
CA MET A 203 -15.44 -12.85 0.02
C MET A 203 -16.20 -14.16 0.33
N LEU A 204 -15.65 -15.00 1.22
CA LEU A 204 -16.23 -16.28 1.61
C LEU A 204 -17.32 -16.11 2.68
N HIS A 205 -17.19 -15.10 3.52
CA HIS A 205 -18.00 -14.84 4.70
C HIS A 205 -18.40 -13.36 4.79
N PRO A 206 -19.24 -12.85 3.88
CA PRO A 206 -19.63 -11.44 3.85
C PRO A 206 -20.31 -10.96 5.13
N GLU A 207 -20.94 -11.87 5.90
CA GLU A 207 -21.53 -11.59 7.20
C GLU A 207 -20.50 -11.10 8.23
N LEU A 208 -19.22 -11.53 8.15
CA LEU A 208 -18.16 -11.05 9.03
C LEU A 208 -17.85 -9.58 8.74
N THR A 209 -17.72 -9.25 7.46
CA THR A 209 -17.48 -7.88 6.99
C THR A 209 -18.64 -6.97 7.37
N ALA A 210 -19.87 -7.37 7.08
CA ALA A 210 -21.08 -6.62 7.45
C ALA A 210 -21.20 -6.38 8.95
N SER A 211 -20.83 -7.36 9.77
CA SER A 211 -20.83 -7.22 11.23
C SER A 211 -19.73 -6.26 11.72
N ALA A 212 -18.52 -6.40 11.19
CA ALA A 212 -17.37 -5.62 11.62
C ALA A 212 -17.48 -4.14 11.20
N SER A 213 -17.98 -3.84 10.00
CA SER A 213 -18.09 -2.48 9.46
C SER A 213 -19.34 -1.72 9.96
N ARG A 214 -20.34 -2.42 10.47
CA ARG A 214 -21.64 -1.81 10.88
C ARG A 214 -21.52 -0.59 11.80
N PRO A 215 -20.71 -0.57 12.87
CA PRO A 215 -20.59 0.59 13.73
C PRO A 215 -20.09 1.83 12.98
N GLU A 216 -19.05 1.66 12.17
CA GLU A 216 -18.47 2.73 11.37
C GLU A 216 -19.44 3.20 10.28
N ALA A 217 -20.06 2.28 9.54
CA ALA A 217 -21.08 2.59 8.54
C ALA A 217 -22.25 3.38 9.14
N THR A 218 -22.69 3.02 10.35
CA THR A 218 -23.77 3.75 11.06
C THR A 218 -23.35 5.18 11.40
N GLU A 219 -22.09 5.42 11.79
CA GLU A 219 -21.58 6.76 12.06
C GLU A 219 -21.45 7.57 10.77
N VAL A 220 -20.81 7.00 9.75
CA VAL A 220 -20.51 7.65 8.48
C VAL A 220 -21.78 8.03 7.71
N ASN A 221 -22.82 7.19 7.73
CA ASN A 221 -24.08 7.43 7.03
C ASN A 221 -24.93 8.55 7.65
N ARG A 222 -24.49 9.19 8.75
CA ARG A 222 -25.17 10.37 9.32
C ARG A 222 -24.89 11.65 8.54
N ALA A 223 -23.89 11.65 7.65
CA ALA A 223 -23.51 12.77 6.81
C ALA A 223 -23.16 12.30 5.39
N THR A 224 -23.03 13.26 4.47
CA THR A 224 -22.54 13.00 3.11
C THR A 224 -21.17 13.64 2.96
N TYR A 225 -20.26 12.92 2.33
CA TYR A 225 -18.88 13.35 2.07
C TYR A 225 -18.60 13.33 0.58
N ASP A 226 -17.68 14.18 0.13
CA ASP A 226 -17.27 14.23 -1.28
C ASP A 226 -16.49 12.98 -1.70
N ALA A 227 -15.79 12.34 -0.73
CA ALA A 227 -15.10 11.07 -0.97
C ALA A 227 -14.92 10.25 0.31
N TYR A 228 -14.74 8.95 0.10
CA TYR A 228 -14.45 7.95 1.13
C TYR A 228 -13.08 7.37 0.84
N LEU A 229 -12.15 7.44 1.81
CA LEU A 229 -10.75 7.13 1.63
C LEU A 229 -10.34 5.93 2.49
N SER A 230 -9.58 5.02 1.90
CA SER A 230 -8.87 3.95 2.60
C SER A 230 -7.55 3.65 1.88
N SER A 231 -6.54 3.19 2.61
CA SER A 231 -5.21 2.85 2.08
C SER A 231 -5.10 1.41 1.56
N ASN A 232 -6.16 0.61 1.69
CA ASN A 232 -6.11 -0.80 1.33
C ASN A 232 -7.37 -1.24 0.57
N ARG A 233 -7.15 -1.82 -0.60
CA ARG A 233 -8.21 -2.25 -1.50
C ARG A 233 -9.20 -3.24 -0.87
N THR A 234 -8.73 -4.18 -0.03
CA THR A 234 -9.63 -5.12 0.65
C THR A 234 -10.53 -4.43 1.67
N CYS A 235 -10.05 -3.37 2.33
CA CYS A 235 -10.91 -2.59 3.22
C CYS A 235 -11.94 -1.78 2.43
N GLU A 236 -11.56 -1.19 1.30
CA GLU A 236 -12.49 -0.52 0.40
C GLU A 236 -13.62 -1.47 -0.04
N LEU A 237 -13.29 -2.70 -0.47
CA LEU A 237 -14.27 -3.72 -0.84
C LEU A 237 -15.15 -4.17 0.33
N GLY A 238 -14.58 -4.26 1.52
CA GLY A 238 -15.30 -4.70 2.71
C GLY A 238 -16.26 -3.66 3.27
N MET A 239 -16.11 -2.40 2.87
CA MET A 239 -16.92 -1.27 3.36
C MET A 239 -17.89 -0.74 2.29
N ALA A 240 -17.79 -1.23 1.04
CA ALA A 240 -18.70 -0.91 -0.06
C ALA A 240 -19.98 -1.73 0.04
#